data_269d7800a24dbdba69efe888a07760fe
#
_entry.id   269d7800a24dbdba69efe888a07760fe
#
_cell.length_a   1.000
_cell.length_b   1.000
_cell.length_c   1.000
_cell.angle_alpha   90.00
_cell.angle_beta   90.00
_cell.angle_gamma   90.00
#
_symmetry.space_group_name_H-M   'P 1'
#
loop_
_entity.id
_entity.type
_entity.pdbx_description
1 polymer ?
#
loop_
_entity_poly.entity_id
_entity_poly.type
_entity_poly.pdbx_seq_one_letter_code
_entity_poly.pdbx_strand_id
1 'polypeptide(L)'
;MKKFLFIITALFGLVFAQGVVTQLDNGSINYSDQSITAVGIGFVPTNAVNAGQARRMALRIAKQDAMRQLIEIVNGVTLTSETTMSGAMVDDVINTKVRGFIRGARPVGQPKYLSDTSVEMEYSVPMSGISDIILPPVTVPTPNQPGSDNASAAPGGDATQAGGVTGVIIDARGLKARPAMAPQILDQNGNAIYGPGKYSRKYAVENGVVGYSKTLEAAQKDQRVVGNPIVVKGVG
;
A
#
# COMPACT_ATOMS: atom_id res chain seq x y z
N MET A 1 45.15 40.63 15.94
CA MET A 1 44.87 39.18 15.91
C MET A 1 43.39 38.96 15.79
N LYS A 2 42.89 38.72 14.58
CA LYS A 2 41.43 38.51 14.28
C LYS A 2 41.13 37.01 14.39
N LYS A 3 40.29 36.62 15.38
CA LYS A 3 39.84 35.24 15.55
C LYS A 3 38.70 34.99 14.53
N PHE A 4 38.96 34.20 13.51
CA PHE A 4 37.94 33.68 12.60
C PHE A 4 37.15 32.57 13.31
N LEU A 5 35.92 32.81 13.62
CA LEU A 5 34.99 31.81 14.15
C LEU A 5 34.36 31.06 12.94
N PHE A 6 34.78 29.84 12.68
CA PHE A 6 34.16 28.94 11.70
C PHE A 6 32.89 28.36 12.31
N ILE A 7 31.72 28.84 11.86
CA ILE A 7 30.44 28.22 12.15
C ILE A 7 30.26 27.09 11.11
N ILE A 8 30.51 25.86 11.53
CA ILE A 8 30.14 24.66 10.76
C ILE A 8 28.62 24.46 10.95
N THR A 9 27.84 24.90 9.97
CA THR A 9 26.41 24.58 9.89
C THR A 9 26.32 23.12 9.42
N ALA A 10 26.15 22.20 10.37
CA ALA A 10 25.79 20.81 10.05
C ALA A 10 24.38 20.79 9.43
N LEU A 11 24.33 20.73 8.10
CA LEU A 11 23.11 20.53 7.35
C LEU A 11 22.67 19.06 7.58
N PHE A 12 21.85 18.84 8.60
CA PHE A 12 21.18 17.57 8.82
C PHE A 12 20.15 17.41 7.69
N GLY A 13 20.58 16.79 6.60
CA GLY A 13 19.69 16.34 5.53
C GLY A 13 18.74 15.30 6.11
N LEU A 14 17.50 15.67 6.38
CA LEU A 14 16.41 14.73 6.62
C LEU A 14 16.23 13.91 5.34
N VAL A 15 16.88 12.76 5.29
CA VAL A 15 16.61 11.75 4.27
C VAL A 15 15.23 11.17 4.61
N PHE A 16 14.18 11.76 4.08
CA PHE A 16 12.88 11.12 4.05
C PHE A 16 13.06 9.83 3.24
N ALA A 17 12.92 8.70 3.90
CA ALA A 17 12.82 7.41 3.23
C ALA A 17 11.59 7.48 2.31
N GLN A 18 11.82 7.78 1.03
CA GLN A 18 10.74 7.88 0.05
C GLN A 18 10.17 6.49 -0.15
N GLY A 19 8.95 6.28 0.36
CA GLY A 19 8.20 5.06 0.16
C GLY A 19 8.00 4.72 -1.33
N VAL A 20 7.64 3.48 -1.61
CA VAL A 20 7.28 3.04 -2.97
C VAL A 20 5.87 3.53 -3.27
N VAL A 21 5.79 4.65 -3.99
CA VAL A 21 4.55 5.31 -4.39
C VAL A 21 4.45 5.31 -5.91
N THR A 22 3.33 4.84 -6.41
CA THR A 22 2.93 5.01 -7.82
C THR A 22 2.02 6.23 -7.90
N GLN A 23 2.49 7.30 -8.52
CA GLN A 23 1.70 8.49 -8.77
C GLN A 23 0.84 8.29 -10.03
N LEU A 24 -0.40 8.74 -9.96
CA LEU A 24 -1.38 8.75 -11.04
C LEU A 24 -1.92 10.18 -11.19
N ASP A 25 -2.56 10.49 -12.30
CA ASP A 25 -3.07 11.84 -12.58
C ASP A 25 -4.03 12.34 -11.50
N ASN A 26 -4.87 11.45 -10.98
CA ASN A 26 -5.92 11.80 -10.01
C ASN A 26 -5.73 11.15 -8.63
N GLY A 27 -4.51 10.73 -8.28
CA GLY A 27 -4.24 10.12 -6.98
C GLY A 27 -2.95 9.33 -6.92
N SER A 28 -2.83 8.44 -5.94
CA SER A 28 -1.62 7.63 -5.76
C SER A 28 -1.89 6.28 -5.09
N ILE A 29 -0.99 5.34 -5.33
CA ILE A 29 -0.92 4.07 -4.62
C ILE A 29 0.38 4.07 -3.83
N ASN A 30 0.28 4.07 -2.51
CA ASN A 30 1.43 4.01 -1.61
C ASN A 30 1.56 2.60 -1.04
N TYR A 31 2.50 1.84 -1.58
CA TYR A 31 2.76 0.46 -1.16
C TYR A 31 3.53 0.37 0.17
N SER A 32 4.23 1.43 0.56
CA SER A 32 4.93 1.47 1.86
C SER A 32 3.96 1.77 3.01
N ASP A 33 3.06 2.74 2.82
CA ASP A 33 2.05 3.11 3.83
C ASP A 33 0.74 2.31 3.67
N GLN A 34 0.70 1.38 2.72
CA GLN A 34 -0.47 0.53 2.44
C GLN A 34 -1.76 1.33 2.28
N SER A 35 -1.71 2.40 1.46
CA SER A 35 -2.85 3.30 1.24
C SER A 35 -3.03 3.66 -0.23
N ILE A 36 -4.28 3.89 -0.62
CA ILE A 36 -4.65 4.40 -1.94
C ILE A 36 -5.39 5.71 -1.72
N THR A 37 -4.96 6.77 -2.44
CA THR A 37 -5.58 8.08 -2.39
C THR A 37 -6.12 8.49 -3.76
N ALA A 38 -7.18 9.30 -3.75
CA ALA A 38 -7.68 9.95 -4.95
C ALA A 38 -8.15 11.36 -4.65
N VAL A 39 -7.99 12.22 -5.64
CA VAL A 39 -8.43 13.61 -5.61
C VAL A 39 -9.73 13.72 -6.40
N GLY A 40 -10.74 14.32 -5.79
CA GLY A 40 -12.00 14.62 -6.44
C GLY A 40 -12.24 16.12 -6.51
N ILE A 41 -12.82 16.57 -7.61
CA ILE A 41 -13.15 17.98 -7.87
C ILE A 41 -14.67 18.15 -7.90
N GLY A 42 -15.14 19.16 -7.19
CA GLY A 42 -16.56 19.51 -7.15
C GLY A 42 -16.79 20.96 -7.57
N PHE A 43 -17.61 21.14 -8.58
CA PHE A 43 -18.03 22.46 -9.05
C PHE A 43 -19.26 22.95 -8.33
N VAL A 44 -19.38 24.26 -8.17
CA VAL A 44 -20.59 24.89 -7.64
C VAL A 44 -21.71 24.79 -8.69
N PRO A 45 -22.83 24.15 -8.34
CA PRO A 45 -23.96 24.08 -9.27
C PRO A 45 -24.62 25.44 -9.48
N THR A 46 -25.10 25.70 -10.69
CA THR A 46 -25.76 26.97 -11.07
C THR A 46 -27.10 27.21 -10.35
N ASN A 47 -27.73 26.14 -9.83
CA ASN A 47 -29.01 26.21 -9.12
C ASN A 47 -28.87 26.38 -7.59
N ALA A 48 -27.67 26.73 -7.09
CA ALA A 48 -27.47 26.99 -5.68
C ALA A 48 -28.14 28.30 -5.26
N VAL A 49 -28.99 28.24 -4.24
CA VAL A 49 -29.78 29.38 -3.77
C VAL A 49 -28.94 30.38 -2.94
N ASN A 50 -27.91 29.88 -2.27
CA ASN A 50 -27.01 30.71 -1.45
C ASN A 50 -25.61 30.08 -1.36
N ALA A 51 -24.63 30.88 -0.94
CA ALA A 51 -23.22 30.46 -0.86
C ALA A 51 -23.00 29.25 0.06
N GLY A 52 -23.74 29.12 1.16
CA GLY A 52 -23.62 27.99 2.07
C GLY A 52 -24.13 26.68 1.44
N GLN A 53 -25.20 26.75 0.67
CA GLN A 53 -25.69 25.61 -0.11
C GLN A 53 -24.71 25.25 -1.24
N ALA A 54 -24.27 26.26 -2.00
CA ALA A 54 -23.28 26.10 -3.06
C ALA A 54 -22.05 25.32 -2.57
N ARG A 55 -21.49 25.75 -1.44
CA ARG A 55 -20.33 25.11 -0.81
C ARG A 55 -20.60 23.66 -0.44
N ARG A 56 -21.72 23.36 0.22
CA ARG A 56 -22.07 21.98 0.60
C ARG A 56 -22.27 21.10 -0.62
N MET A 57 -22.87 21.62 -1.69
CA MET A 57 -23.07 20.88 -2.93
C MET A 57 -21.74 20.58 -3.62
N ALA A 58 -20.83 21.57 -3.73
CA ALA A 58 -19.49 21.36 -4.31
C ALA A 58 -18.69 20.31 -3.52
N LEU A 59 -18.69 20.37 -2.19
CA LEU A 59 -18.04 19.37 -1.35
C LEU A 59 -18.61 17.95 -1.56
N ARG A 60 -19.93 17.84 -1.73
CA ARG A 60 -20.58 16.55 -2.00
C ARG A 60 -20.20 16.00 -3.38
N ILE A 61 -20.12 16.87 -4.38
CA ILE A 61 -19.69 16.49 -5.74
C ILE A 61 -18.23 16.07 -5.72
N ALA A 62 -17.34 16.83 -5.06
CA ALA A 62 -15.92 16.47 -4.90
C ALA A 62 -15.76 15.09 -4.24
N LYS A 63 -16.55 14.82 -3.18
CA LYS A 63 -16.54 13.49 -2.56
C LYS A 63 -16.95 12.38 -3.54
N GLN A 64 -18.02 12.58 -4.31
CA GLN A 64 -18.51 11.58 -5.26
C GLN A 64 -17.50 11.34 -6.38
N ASP A 65 -16.84 12.40 -6.86
CA ASP A 65 -15.78 12.31 -7.86
C ASP A 65 -14.57 11.55 -7.32
N ALA A 66 -14.11 11.87 -6.10
CA ALA A 66 -13.02 11.14 -5.45
C ALA A 66 -13.34 9.63 -5.29
N MET A 67 -14.59 9.26 -4.95
CA MET A 67 -14.99 7.85 -4.87
C MET A 67 -14.90 7.16 -6.24
N ARG A 68 -15.31 7.85 -7.32
CA ARG A 68 -15.19 7.34 -8.68
C ARG A 68 -13.72 7.13 -9.05
N GLN A 69 -12.86 8.13 -8.79
CA GLN A 69 -11.41 8.04 -9.02
C GLN A 69 -10.77 6.89 -8.21
N LEU A 70 -11.14 6.72 -6.93
CA LEU A 70 -10.66 5.59 -6.12
C LEU A 70 -11.01 4.24 -6.75
N ILE A 71 -12.22 4.07 -7.29
CA ILE A 71 -12.61 2.84 -7.97
C ILE A 71 -11.74 2.60 -9.21
N GLU A 72 -11.49 3.65 -10.00
CA GLU A 72 -10.65 3.56 -11.20
C GLU A 72 -9.20 3.20 -10.85
N ILE A 73 -8.62 3.84 -9.81
CA ILE A 73 -7.28 3.54 -9.32
C ILE A 73 -7.20 2.10 -8.81
N VAL A 74 -8.16 1.67 -7.98
CA VAL A 74 -8.21 0.30 -7.45
C VAL A 74 -8.31 -0.73 -8.57
N ASN A 75 -9.10 -0.48 -9.62
CA ASN A 75 -9.17 -1.37 -10.79
C ASN A 75 -7.81 -1.58 -11.46
N GLY A 76 -6.95 -0.55 -11.46
CA GLY A 76 -5.60 -0.60 -12.02
C GLY A 76 -4.56 -1.27 -11.12
N VAL A 77 -4.90 -1.61 -9.87
CA VAL A 77 -3.93 -2.22 -8.95
C VAL A 77 -3.55 -3.63 -9.41
N THR A 78 -2.26 -3.90 -9.45
CA THR A 78 -1.72 -5.23 -9.71
C THR A 78 -1.87 -6.12 -8.47
N LEU A 79 -2.49 -7.27 -8.62
CA LEU A 79 -2.61 -8.28 -7.55
C LEU A 79 -1.44 -9.26 -7.58
N THR A 80 -1.23 -9.88 -8.73
CA THR A 80 -0.10 -10.79 -9.03
C THR A 80 0.51 -10.39 -10.36
N SER A 81 1.55 -11.09 -10.81
CA SER A 81 2.12 -10.89 -12.15
C SER A 81 1.09 -11.03 -13.29
N GLU A 82 0.04 -11.82 -13.07
CA GLU A 82 -0.94 -12.21 -14.09
C GLU A 82 -2.31 -11.58 -13.90
N THR A 83 -2.62 -11.09 -12.69
CA THR A 83 -3.96 -10.66 -12.32
C THR A 83 -3.97 -9.21 -11.81
N THR A 84 -4.92 -8.42 -12.29
CA THR A 84 -5.22 -7.08 -11.79
C THR A 84 -6.50 -7.10 -10.96
N MET A 85 -6.73 -6.03 -10.20
CA MET A 85 -8.02 -5.83 -9.51
C MET A 85 -9.20 -5.83 -10.48
N SER A 86 -9.04 -5.24 -11.67
CA SER A 86 -10.09 -5.28 -12.71
C SER A 86 -10.49 -6.71 -13.06
N GLY A 87 -9.52 -7.62 -13.19
CA GLY A 87 -9.79 -9.04 -13.39
C GLY A 87 -10.53 -9.69 -12.23
N ALA A 88 -10.13 -9.39 -10.99
CA ALA A 88 -10.81 -9.91 -9.80
C ALA A 88 -12.23 -9.36 -9.64
N MET A 89 -12.47 -8.10 -10.03
CA MET A 89 -13.76 -7.43 -9.95
C MET A 89 -14.78 -7.86 -11.02
N VAL A 90 -14.42 -8.78 -11.91
CA VAL A 90 -15.40 -9.49 -12.76
C VAL A 90 -16.35 -10.32 -11.91
N ASP A 91 -15.90 -10.81 -10.74
CA ASP A 91 -16.77 -11.40 -9.73
C ASP A 91 -17.62 -10.31 -9.07
N ASP A 92 -18.95 -10.43 -9.20
CA ASP A 92 -19.93 -9.45 -8.70
C ASP A 92 -19.87 -9.29 -7.18
N VAL A 93 -19.54 -10.35 -6.44
CA VAL A 93 -19.42 -10.31 -4.97
C VAL A 93 -18.20 -9.48 -4.58
N ILE A 94 -17.07 -9.72 -5.23
CA ILE A 94 -15.84 -8.94 -5.00
C ILE A 94 -16.08 -7.49 -5.37
N ASN A 95 -16.63 -7.22 -6.54
CA ASN A 95 -16.97 -5.88 -7.02
C ASN A 95 -17.86 -5.13 -6.02
N THR A 96 -18.94 -5.75 -5.57
CA THR A 96 -19.87 -5.14 -4.61
C THR A 96 -19.18 -4.83 -3.27
N LYS A 97 -18.37 -5.75 -2.75
CA LYS A 97 -17.61 -5.53 -1.50
C LYS A 97 -16.60 -4.39 -1.63
N VAL A 98 -15.81 -4.37 -2.71
CA VAL A 98 -14.81 -3.32 -2.96
C VAL A 98 -15.48 -1.95 -3.10
N ARG A 99 -16.55 -1.83 -3.88
CA ARG A 99 -17.31 -0.58 -3.99
C ARG A 99 -17.93 -0.15 -2.66
N GLY A 100 -18.43 -1.11 -1.88
CA GLY A 100 -18.93 -0.86 -0.53
C GLY A 100 -17.85 -0.31 0.39
N PHE A 101 -16.66 -0.91 0.35
CA PHE A 101 -15.49 -0.48 1.12
C PHE A 101 -15.03 0.94 0.73
N ILE A 102 -14.92 1.23 -0.58
CA ILE A 102 -14.49 2.55 -1.08
C ILE A 102 -15.45 3.66 -0.64
N ARG A 103 -16.76 3.41 -0.52
CA ARG A 103 -17.72 4.39 0.00
C ARG A 103 -17.38 4.87 1.43
N GLY A 104 -16.64 4.07 2.18
CA GLY A 104 -16.12 4.40 3.51
C GLY A 104 -14.82 5.18 3.52
N ALA A 105 -14.29 5.62 2.36
CA ALA A 105 -13.05 6.38 2.26
C ALA A 105 -13.07 7.64 3.15
N ARG A 106 -11.92 7.96 3.73
CA ARG A 106 -11.78 9.09 4.65
C ARG A 106 -11.13 10.28 3.94
N PRO A 107 -11.56 11.52 4.25
CA PRO A 107 -10.90 12.70 3.72
C PRO A 107 -9.48 12.82 4.28
N VAL A 108 -8.56 13.26 3.43
CA VAL A 108 -7.17 13.59 3.77
C VAL A 108 -7.00 15.11 3.73
N GLY A 109 -6.62 15.69 4.86
CA GLY A 109 -6.45 17.12 4.97
C GLY A 109 -7.75 17.94 4.89
N GLN A 110 -7.63 19.19 4.48
CA GLN A 110 -8.74 20.13 4.36
C GLN A 110 -9.12 20.36 2.90
N PRO A 111 -10.40 20.67 2.60
CA PRO A 111 -10.80 21.06 1.26
C PRO A 111 -10.01 22.25 0.74
N LYS A 112 -9.53 22.18 -0.48
CA LYS A 112 -8.89 23.30 -1.19
C LYS A 112 -9.91 23.98 -2.08
N TYR A 113 -10.07 25.29 -1.90
CA TYR A 113 -10.96 26.12 -2.71
C TYR A 113 -10.14 26.78 -3.80
N LEU A 114 -10.50 26.50 -5.05
CA LEU A 114 -9.80 27.02 -6.22
C LEU A 114 -10.39 28.34 -6.70
N SER A 115 -9.62 29.06 -7.53
CA SER A 115 -10.02 30.37 -8.03
C SER A 115 -11.23 30.36 -8.99
N ASP A 116 -11.47 29.21 -9.62
CA ASP A 116 -12.64 28.95 -10.48
C ASP A 116 -13.90 28.56 -9.71
N THR A 117 -13.92 28.78 -8.38
CA THR A 117 -14.99 28.37 -7.46
C THR A 117 -15.18 26.87 -7.27
N SER A 118 -14.34 26.03 -7.86
CA SER A 118 -14.34 24.59 -7.60
C SER A 118 -13.69 24.25 -6.26
N VAL A 119 -13.97 23.05 -5.76
CA VAL A 119 -13.42 22.52 -4.51
C VAL A 119 -12.71 21.21 -4.81
N GLU A 120 -11.45 21.13 -4.42
CA GLU A 120 -10.65 19.90 -4.46
C GLU A 120 -10.64 19.24 -3.08
N MET A 121 -10.87 17.93 -3.05
CA MET A 121 -10.78 17.10 -1.85
C MET A 121 -10.04 15.81 -2.13
N GLU A 122 -9.11 15.46 -1.26
CA GLU A 122 -8.42 14.18 -1.29
C GLU A 122 -9.10 13.18 -0.35
N TYR A 123 -9.25 11.95 -0.80
CA TYR A 123 -9.78 10.83 -0.02
C TYR A 123 -8.82 9.64 -0.06
N SER A 124 -8.76 8.90 1.05
CA SER A 124 -7.91 7.73 1.19
C SER A 124 -8.67 6.50 1.66
N VAL A 125 -8.23 5.34 1.18
CA VAL A 125 -8.62 4.03 1.69
C VAL A 125 -7.36 3.24 2.05
N PRO A 126 -7.36 2.47 3.16
CA PRO A 126 -6.26 1.56 3.45
C PRO A 126 -6.31 0.34 2.52
N MET A 127 -5.17 -0.15 2.08
CA MET A 127 -5.10 -1.36 1.25
C MET A 127 -5.54 -2.61 2.01
N SER A 128 -5.46 -2.62 3.34
CA SER A 128 -5.89 -3.74 4.19
C SER A 128 -7.34 -4.15 3.96
N GLY A 129 -8.26 -3.19 3.78
CA GLY A 129 -9.65 -3.50 3.51
C GLY A 129 -9.87 -4.16 2.15
N ILE A 130 -9.06 -3.80 1.14
CA ILE A 130 -9.07 -4.44 -0.17
C ILE A 130 -8.44 -5.84 -0.06
N SER A 131 -7.31 -5.95 0.65
CA SER A 131 -6.63 -7.24 0.90
C SER A 131 -7.54 -8.24 1.60
N ASP A 132 -8.36 -7.79 2.55
CA ASP A 132 -9.32 -8.66 3.25
C ASP A 132 -10.40 -9.23 2.31
N ILE A 133 -10.77 -8.48 1.27
CA ILE A 133 -11.76 -8.92 0.29
C ILE A 133 -11.16 -9.92 -0.70
N ILE A 134 -9.93 -9.71 -1.16
CA ILE A 134 -9.33 -10.45 -2.27
C ILE A 134 -8.44 -11.62 -1.85
N LEU A 135 -7.82 -11.56 -0.66
CA LEU A 135 -6.99 -12.67 -0.21
C LEU A 135 -7.89 -13.87 0.15
N PRO A 136 -7.56 -15.07 -0.36
CA PRO A 136 -8.38 -16.25 -0.11
C PRO A 136 -8.51 -16.50 1.40
N PRO A 137 -9.67 -17.01 1.86
CA PRO A 137 -9.80 -17.46 3.22
C PRO A 137 -8.77 -18.57 3.48
N VAL A 138 -8.15 -18.55 4.68
CA VAL A 138 -7.23 -19.60 5.08
C VAL A 138 -8.04 -20.89 5.17
N THR A 139 -7.76 -21.84 4.30
CA THR A 139 -8.12 -23.23 4.55
C THR A 139 -7.23 -23.69 5.70
N VAL A 140 -7.79 -23.80 6.89
CA VAL A 140 -7.09 -24.39 8.04
C VAL A 140 -6.62 -25.77 7.61
N PRO A 141 -5.31 -26.08 7.60
CA PRO A 141 -4.87 -27.45 7.30
C PRO A 141 -5.52 -28.38 8.32
N THR A 142 -6.12 -29.45 7.83
CA THR A 142 -6.66 -30.53 8.66
C THR A 142 -5.54 -31.05 9.59
N PRO A 143 -5.78 -31.36 10.89
CA PRO A 143 -4.74 -31.62 11.88
C PRO A 143 -3.89 -32.88 11.70
N ASN A 144 -3.76 -33.40 10.51
CA ASN A 144 -3.05 -34.65 10.21
C ASN A 144 -1.82 -34.52 9.29
N GLN A 145 -1.23 -33.30 9.17
CA GLN A 145 0.03 -33.16 8.49
C GLN A 145 1.15 -32.95 9.49
N PRO A 146 2.01 -33.95 9.74
CA PRO A 146 3.16 -33.78 10.64
C PRO A 146 4.14 -32.80 9.96
N GLY A 147 4.34 -31.62 10.55
CA GLY A 147 5.32 -30.63 10.11
C GLY A 147 4.82 -29.20 9.97
N SER A 148 3.61 -28.87 10.41
CA SER A 148 3.01 -27.53 10.28
C SER A 148 3.11 -26.65 11.53
N ASP A 149 3.91 -27.00 12.53
CA ASP A 149 3.90 -26.34 13.84
C ASP A 149 4.71 -25.03 13.89
N ASN A 150 5.17 -24.47 12.77
CA ASN A 150 6.00 -23.25 12.75
C ASN A 150 5.43 -22.08 11.97
N ALA A 151 4.12 -22.03 11.68
CA ALA A 151 3.50 -20.87 11.02
C ALA A 151 2.93 -19.83 12.02
N SER A 152 3.31 -19.88 13.28
CA SER A 152 2.85 -18.97 14.34
C SER A 152 3.97 -18.13 14.94
N ALA A 153 4.91 -17.68 14.13
CA ALA A 153 5.82 -16.61 14.54
C ALA A 153 5.17 -15.27 14.25
N ALA A 154 4.44 -14.75 15.21
CA ALA A 154 4.15 -13.32 15.28
C ALA A 154 5.50 -12.57 15.28
N PRO A 155 5.66 -11.43 14.56
CA PRO A 155 6.83 -10.58 14.71
C PRO A 155 6.76 -9.93 16.10
N GLY A 156 7.53 -10.44 17.03
CA GLY A 156 7.54 -10.01 18.42
C GLY A 156 8.18 -11.01 19.38
N GLY A 157 8.57 -12.20 18.89
CA GLY A 157 9.42 -13.11 19.63
C GLY A 157 10.85 -12.61 19.65
N ASP A 158 11.46 -12.49 20.83
CA ASP A 158 12.86 -12.12 21.04
C ASP A 158 13.81 -12.85 20.06
N ALA A 159 14.15 -12.16 18.96
CA ALA A 159 15.18 -12.59 18.02
C ALA A 159 16.62 -12.52 18.62
N THR A 160 16.72 -12.37 19.95
CA THR A 160 17.97 -12.24 20.68
C THR A 160 18.63 -13.57 21.03
N GLN A 161 18.03 -14.70 20.66
CA GLN A 161 18.68 -15.99 20.87
C GLN A 161 19.07 -16.66 19.56
N ALA A 162 20.37 -16.69 19.34
CA ALA A 162 21.11 -17.47 18.35
C ALA A 162 20.96 -16.98 16.90
N GLY A 163 21.79 -16.04 16.43
CA GLY A 163 22.24 -15.94 15.01
C GLY A 163 21.23 -16.22 13.87
N GLY A 164 19.91 -16.23 14.19
CA GLY A 164 18.85 -16.60 13.30
C GLY A 164 18.58 -15.54 12.25
N VAL A 165 18.18 -15.97 11.06
CA VAL A 165 17.73 -15.08 9.98
C VAL A 165 16.40 -14.44 10.39
N THR A 166 16.34 -13.09 10.36
CA THR A 166 15.15 -12.33 10.76
C THR A 166 14.16 -12.12 9.60
N GLY A 167 14.59 -12.36 8.36
CA GLY A 167 13.75 -12.21 7.18
C GLY A 167 14.53 -12.31 5.88
N VAL A 168 13.84 -12.15 4.77
CA VAL A 168 14.44 -12.18 3.43
C VAL A 168 14.12 -10.88 2.70
N ILE A 169 15.15 -10.28 2.13
CA ILE A 169 15.04 -9.12 1.24
C ILE A 169 15.34 -9.59 -0.18
N ILE A 170 14.39 -9.43 -1.09
CA ILE A 170 14.59 -9.68 -2.51
C ILE A 170 14.99 -8.39 -3.19
N ASP A 171 16.22 -8.32 -3.67
CA ASP A 171 16.70 -7.19 -4.47
C ASP A 171 16.24 -7.35 -5.92
N ALA A 172 15.16 -6.66 -6.26
CA ALA A 172 14.59 -6.65 -7.61
C ALA A 172 15.09 -5.48 -8.48
N ARG A 173 16.13 -4.75 -8.05
CA ARG A 173 16.68 -3.63 -8.82
C ARG A 173 17.26 -4.12 -10.15
N GLY A 174 16.91 -3.43 -11.23
CA GLY A 174 17.27 -3.83 -12.59
C GLY A 174 16.31 -4.81 -13.24
N LEU A 175 15.34 -5.36 -12.51
CA LEU A 175 14.23 -6.13 -13.06
C LEU A 175 13.06 -5.22 -13.44
N LYS A 176 12.22 -5.66 -14.37
CA LYS A 176 10.96 -4.98 -14.71
C LYS A 176 9.83 -5.31 -13.72
N ALA A 177 10.19 -5.66 -12.46
CA ALA A 177 9.24 -5.97 -11.42
C ALA A 177 8.41 -4.73 -11.04
N ARG A 178 7.11 -4.92 -10.85
CA ARG A 178 6.17 -3.89 -10.39
C ARG A 178 5.64 -4.27 -9.01
N PRO A 179 5.36 -3.31 -8.13
CA PRO A 179 4.69 -3.58 -6.88
C PRO A 179 3.32 -4.21 -7.13
N ALA A 180 2.97 -5.21 -6.31
CA ALA A 180 1.69 -5.92 -6.37
C ALA A 180 1.14 -6.13 -4.95
N MET A 181 -0.18 -6.30 -4.79
CA MET A 181 -0.79 -6.53 -3.48
C MET A 181 -0.50 -7.93 -2.93
N ALA A 182 -0.46 -8.93 -3.79
CA ALA A 182 -0.22 -10.32 -3.43
C ALA A 182 0.88 -10.95 -4.33
N PRO A 183 2.12 -10.43 -4.27
CA PRO A 183 3.20 -10.95 -5.08
C PRO A 183 3.57 -12.38 -4.69
N GLN A 184 4.14 -13.10 -5.66
CA GLN A 184 4.71 -14.43 -5.45
C GLN A 184 6.20 -14.40 -5.76
N ILE A 185 6.96 -15.23 -5.05
CA ILE A 185 8.35 -15.51 -5.35
C ILE A 185 8.44 -16.94 -5.83
N LEU A 186 8.98 -17.12 -7.01
CA LEU A 186 9.16 -18.43 -7.65
C LEU A 186 10.63 -18.83 -7.60
N ASP A 187 10.88 -20.14 -7.59
CA ASP A 187 12.21 -20.70 -7.85
C ASP A 187 12.50 -20.73 -9.36
N GLN A 188 13.69 -21.22 -9.72
CA GLN A 188 14.10 -21.36 -11.13
C GLN A 188 13.24 -22.33 -11.94
N ASN A 189 12.49 -23.21 -11.27
CA ASN A 189 11.60 -24.20 -11.88
C ASN A 189 10.13 -23.71 -11.95
N GLY A 190 9.87 -22.48 -11.48
CA GLY A 190 8.53 -21.90 -11.43
C GLY A 190 7.70 -22.33 -10.21
N ASN A 191 8.28 -23.00 -9.21
CA ASN A 191 7.56 -23.36 -8.01
C ASN A 191 7.49 -22.17 -7.04
N ALA A 192 6.34 -21.96 -6.42
CA ALA A 192 6.16 -20.88 -5.47
C ALA A 192 6.93 -21.16 -4.16
N ILE A 193 7.97 -20.36 -3.92
CA ILE A 193 8.72 -20.34 -2.65
C ILE A 193 7.95 -19.51 -1.62
N TYR A 194 7.34 -18.39 -2.05
CA TYR A 194 6.53 -17.53 -1.24
C TYR A 194 5.27 -17.09 -2.00
N GLY A 195 4.14 -17.05 -1.31
CA GLY A 195 2.86 -16.72 -1.92
C GLY A 195 1.67 -17.25 -1.10
N PRO A 196 0.48 -17.38 -1.70
CA PRO A 196 -0.71 -17.89 -1.03
C PRO A 196 -0.44 -19.23 -0.31
N GLY A 197 -0.86 -19.32 0.95
CA GLY A 197 -0.59 -20.49 1.81
C GLY A 197 0.79 -20.50 2.50
N LYS A 198 1.67 -19.54 2.20
CA LYS A 198 3.00 -19.42 2.82
C LYS A 198 3.12 -18.24 3.80
N TYR A 199 2.03 -17.51 4.04
CA TYR A 199 1.97 -16.39 4.99
C TYR A 199 0.69 -16.45 5.82
N SER A 200 0.72 -15.82 7.00
CA SER A 200 -0.49 -15.62 7.79
C SER A 200 -1.42 -14.62 7.10
N ARG A 201 -2.66 -15.05 6.75
CA ARG A 201 -3.65 -14.16 6.14
C ARG A 201 -3.92 -12.93 7.00
N LYS A 202 -4.07 -13.13 8.32
CA LYS A 202 -4.30 -12.03 9.26
C LYS A 202 -3.19 -10.98 9.16
N TYR A 203 -1.94 -11.42 9.22
CA TYR A 203 -0.79 -10.52 9.09
C TYR A 203 -0.74 -9.85 7.71
N ALA A 204 -1.00 -10.59 6.64
CA ALA A 204 -1.00 -10.06 5.28
C ALA A 204 -2.12 -9.03 5.04
N VAL A 205 -3.28 -9.18 5.65
CA VAL A 205 -4.36 -8.18 5.61
C VAL A 205 -3.95 -6.91 6.34
N GLU A 206 -3.39 -7.03 7.53
CA GLU A 206 -3.04 -5.88 8.39
C GLU A 206 -1.80 -5.12 7.90
N ASN A 207 -0.79 -5.85 7.40
CA ASN A 207 0.54 -5.30 7.10
C ASN A 207 0.95 -5.42 5.62
N GLY A 208 0.13 -6.06 4.79
CA GLY A 208 0.48 -6.44 3.42
C GLY A 208 1.25 -7.75 3.33
N VAL A 209 1.17 -8.39 2.17
CA VAL A 209 1.85 -9.68 1.91
C VAL A 209 3.38 -9.51 1.96
N VAL A 210 3.90 -8.41 1.42
CA VAL A 210 5.32 -8.03 1.48
C VAL A 210 5.46 -6.55 1.79
N GLY A 211 6.65 -6.13 2.25
CA GLY A 211 7.07 -4.74 2.32
C GLY A 211 7.77 -4.30 1.04
N TYR A 212 7.65 -3.02 0.68
CA TYR A 212 8.31 -2.44 -0.47
C TYR A 212 9.21 -1.28 -0.05
N SER A 213 10.45 -1.27 -0.55
CA SER A 213 11.43 -0.20 -0.31
C SER A 213 12.17 0.15 -1.59
N LYS A 214 12.55 1.41 -1.75
CA LYS A 214 13.33 1.87 -2.92
C LYS A 214 14.83 1.57 -2.80
N THR A 215 15.33 1.48 -1.58
CA THR A 215 16.77 1.25 -1.32
C THR A 215 16.96 0.05 -0.40
N LEU A 216 18.14 -0.56 -0.47
CA LEU A 216 18.49 -1.69 0.38
C LEU A 216 18.57 -1.27 1.86
N GLU A 217 19.10 -0.07 2.13
CA GLU A 217 19.18 0.45 3.50
C GLU A 217 17.80 0.66 4.13
N ALA A 218 16.81 1.14 3.36
CA ALA A 218 15.45 1.27 3.82
C ALA A 218 14.80 -0.09 4.06
N ALA A 219 15.05 -1.06 3.16
CA ALA A 219 14.55 -2.43 3.33
C ALA A 219 15.11 -3.10 4.59
N GLN A 220 16.39 -2.95 4.87
CA GLN A 220 17.05 -3.53 6.06
C GLN A 220 16.56 -2.93 7.39
N LYS A 221 15.99 -1.71 7.35
CA LYS A 221 15.40 -1.03 8.51
C LYS A 221 13.92 -1.33 8.68
N ASP A 222 13.28 -2.02 7.73
CA ASP A 222 11.88 -2.41 7.85
C ASP A 222 11.70 -3.37 9.03
N GLN A 223 10.70 -3.10 9.88
CA GLN A 223 10.41 -3.88 11.09
C GLN A 223 10.16 -5.37 10.80
N ARG A 224 9.79 -5.72 9.57
CA ARG A 224 9.53 -7.11 9.15
C ARG A 224 10.79 -7.96 9.05
N VAL A 225 11.96 -7.32 8.86
CA VAL A 225 13.21 -8.01 8.57
C VAL A 225 14.38 -7.48 9.40
N VAL A 226 14.16 -6.45 10.22
CA VAL A 226 15.22 -5.82 11.01
C VAL A 226 16.00 -6.83 11.85
N GLY A 227 17.32 -6.69 11.89
CA GLY A 227 18.24 -7.56 12.64
C GLY A 227 19.27 -8.23 11.71
N ASN A 228 18.99 -9.43 11.23
CA ASN A 228 19.89 -10.21 10.39
C ASN A 228 19.17 -10.77 9.13
N PRO A 229 18.71 -9.91 8.19
CA PRO A 229 18.04 -10.38 6.99
C PRO A 229 19.02 -10.99 5.98
N ILE A 230 18.57 -12.02 5.26
CA ILE A 230 19.23 -12.49 4.05
C ILE A 230 18.84 -11.59 2.89
N VAL A 231 19.81 -11.14 2.10
CA VAL A 231 19.58 -10.41 0.85
C VAL A 231 19.81 -11.34 -0.33
N VAL A 232 18.78 -11.52 -1.14
CA VAL A 232 18.80 -12.35 -2.33
C VAL A 232 18.57 -11.47 -3.55
N LYS A 233 19.40 -11.58 -4.57
CA LYS A 233 19.18 -10.90 -5.83
C LYS A 233 18.13 -11.66 -6.64
N GLY A 234 17.06 -10.98 -7.03
CA GLY A 234 16.09 -11.52 -7.96
C GLY A 234 16.71 -11.69 -9.35
N VAL A 235 16.26 -12.71 -10.06
CA VAL A 235 16.53 -12.95 -11.48
C VAL A 235 15.20 -12.96 -12.22
N GLY A 236 15.18 -12.49 -13.48
CA GLY A 236 13.98 -12.41 -14.30
C GLY A 236 14.06 -13.36 -15.48
#